data_f98e49d827b5fd1861786d2bcd5d0467
#
_entry.id   f98e49d827b5fd1861786d2bcd5d0467
#
_cell.length_a   1.000
_cell.length_b   1.000
_cell.length_c   1.000
_cell.angle_alpha   90.00
_cell.angle_beta   90.00
_cell.angle_gamma   90.00
#
_symmetry.space_group_name_H-M   'P 1'
#
loop_
_entity.id
_entity.type
_entity.pdbx_description
1 polymer ?
#
loop_
_entity_poly.entity_id
_entity_poly.type
_entity_poly.pdbx_seq_one_letter_code
_entity_poly.pdbx_strand_id
1 'polypeptide(L)'
;MGEGIKLPVLNGLGRTNRIDNWLKQPLAMGIGLTAAMLYTAWRLFLYPESISYTLEGSTVMSPIFSPNVLEWELFGLKDWNHPSWVNAAILVLWIPFGFRGTCYYMRRVYYRTFFASPTACWVDEPEINKTLGYKGEKRLFIINNLHRYFLYAAMIILVIKWWDVTHTLHFNDGYGMSFGTFVMGIEAFLLTMYVTSCHALRHLAGGALDRWTTGIGRIRGKVFGSISILNRSHGFWFWTSLIFVFFGDLWVLAVSEGHLSDMALFVI
;
A
#
# COMPACT_ATOMS: atom_id res chain seq x y z
N MET A 1 37.24 -36.38 -9.03
CA MET A 1 36.45 -35.33 -9.70
C MET A 1 35.13 -35.99 -10.04
N GLY A 2 34.06 -35.69 -9.29
CA GLY A 2 32.74 -36.25 -9.54
C GLY A 2 32.14 -35.61 -10.79
N GLU A 3 31.68 -36.42 -11.73
CA GLU A 3 30.90 -35.96 -12.85
C GLU A 3 29.62 -35.28 -12.33
N GLY A 4 29.51 -33.97 -12.52
CA GLY A 4 28.30 -33.24 -12.15
C GLY A 4 27.11 -33.79 -12.93
N ILE A 5 26.02 -34.09 -12.23
CA ILE A 5 24.75 -34.50 -12.83
C ILE A 5 24.34 -33.46 -13.85
N LYS A 6 24.41 -33.77 -15.13
CA LYS A 6 23.87 -32.92 -16.22
C LYS A 6 22.35 -33.03 -16.16
N LEU A 7 21.70 -32.02 -15.59
CA LEU A 7 20.25 -31.91 -15.66
C LEU A 7 19.79 -31.67 -17.10
N PRO A 8 18.67 -32.25 -17.53
CA PRO A 8 18.16 -32.02 -18.88
C PRO A 8 17.83 -30.55 -19.08
N VAL A 9 18.34 -29.96 -20.18
CA VAL A 9 18.00 -28.59 -20.56
C VAL A 9 16.54 -28.55 -21.00
N LEU A 10 15.71 -27.87 -20.24
CA LEU A 10 14.32 -27.63 -20.58
C LEU A 10 14.22 -26.40 -21.49
N ASN A 11 13.89 -26.60 -22.77
CA ASN A 11 13.73 -25.53 -23.73
C ASN A 11 12.42 -24.77 -23.51
N GLY A 12 12.45 -23.44 -23.54
CA GLY A 12 11.29 -22.56 -23.49
C GLY A 12 11.43 -21.40 -22.50
N LEU A 13 10.88 -20.26 -22.89
CA LEU A 13 10.87 -19.06 -22.05
C LEU A 13 10.20 -19.32 -20.71
N GLY A 14 10.84 -18.93 -19.62
CA GLY A 14 10.31 -19.09 -18.26
C GLY A 14 10.47 -20.47 -17.65
N ARG A 15 11.05 -21.45 -18.36
CA ARG A 15 11.39 -22.75 -17.79
C ARG A 15 12.65 -22.65 -16.94
N THR A 16 12.75 -23.52 -15.95
CA THR A 16 13.89 -23.57 -15.02
C THR A 16 14.18 -25.02 -14.62
N ASN A 17 15.42 -25.33 -14.36
CA ASN A 17 15.88 -26.62 -13.80
C ASN A 17 15.61 -26.74 -12.29
N ARG A 18 14.96 -25.76 -11.67
CA ARG A 18 14.59 -25.81 -10.25
C ARG A 18 13.46 -26.80 -10.03
N ILE A 19 13.53 -27.54 -8.93
CA ILE A 19 12.50 -28.49 -8.49
C ILE A 19 11.39 -27.80 -7.70
N ASP A 20 11.65 -26.59 -7.19
CA ASP A 20 10.65 -25.80 -6.44
C ASP A 20 9.72 -25.00 -7.37
N ASN A 21 8.53 -24.72 -6.91
CA ASN A 21 7.55 -23.94 -7.66
C ASN A 21 7.82 -22.43 -7.53
N TRP A 22 8.95 -21.96 -8.08
CA TRP A 22 9.42 -20.59 -7.97
C TRP A 22 8.50 -19.55 -8.63
N LEU A 23 7.71 -19.95 -9.65
CA LEU A 23 6.84 -19.07 -10.42
C LEU A 23 5.56 -18.72 -9.64
N LYS A 24 5.11 -19.57 -8.72
CA LYS A 24 3.85 -19.39 -8.00
C LYS A 24 3.77 -18.03 -7.28
N GLN A 25 4.80 -17.64 -6.57
CA GLN A 25 4.80 -16.38 -5.81
C GLN A 25 4.84 -15.13 -6.72
N PRO A 26 5.75 -15.01 -7.72
CA PRO A 26 5.72 -13.90 -8.66
C PRO A 26 4.39 -13.79 -9.43
N LEU A 27 3.83 -14.90 -9.86
CA LEU A 27 2.55 -14.92 -10.58
C LEU A 27 1.40 -14.42 -9.70
N ALA A 28 1.28 -14.92 -8.48
CA ALA A 28 0.26 -14.46 -7.53
C ALA A 28 0.36 -12.97 -7.24
N MET A 29 1.59 -12.46 -7.05
CA MET A 29 1.84 -11.03 -6.85
C MET A 29 1.45 -10.21 -8.10
N GLY A 30 1.77 -10.69 -9.29
CA GLY A 30 1.42 -10.04 -10.55
C GLY A 30 -0.09 -9.94 -10.76
N ILE A 31 -0.79 -11.05 -10.56
CA ILE A 31 -2.26 -11.09 -10.64
C ILE A 31 -2.86 -10.12 -9.61
N GLY A 32 -2.41 -10.19 -8.35
CA GLY A 32 -2.92 -9.31 -7.29
C GLY A 32 -2.72 -7.82 -7.58
N LEU A 33 -1.54 -7.42 -8.08
CA LEU A 33 -1.28 -6.03 -8.44
C LEU A 33 -2.10 -5.58 -9.66
N THR A 34 -2.20 -6.42 -10.68
CA THR A 34 -3.01 -6.11 -11.86
C THR A 34 -4.47 -5.95 -11.50
N ALA A 35 -5.02 -6.87 -10.68
CA ALA A 35 -6.39 -6.76 -10.18
C ALA A 35 -6.60 -5.47 -9.37
N ALA A 36 -5.67 -5.15 -8.49
CA ALA A 36 -5.70 -3.90 -7.70
C ALA A 36 -5.69 -2.65 -8.59
N MET A 37 -4.86 -2.61 -9.62
CA MET A 37 -4.79 -1.49 -10.56
C MET A 37 -6.07 -1.36 -11.39
N LEU A 38 -6.61 -2.47 -11.91
CA LEU A 38 -7.84 -2.48 -12.69
C LEU A 38 -9.03 -2.05 -11.84
N TYR A 39 -9.14 -2.56 -10.60
CA TYR A 39 -10.19 -2.16 -9.66
C TYR A 39 -10.12 -0.65 -9.37
N THR A 40 -8.92 -0.15 -9.06
CA THR A 40 -8.75 1.28 -8.78
C THR A 40 -9.10 2.13 -9.99
N ALA A 41 -8.67 1.75 -11.19
CA ALA A 41 -9.02 2.46 -12.41
C ALA A 41 -10.55 2.47 -12.65
N TRP A 42 -11.22 1.34 -12.43
CA TRP A 42 -12.67 1.25 -12.50
C TRP A 42 -13.34 2.18 -11.50
N ARG A 43 -12.92 2.19 -10.22
CA ARG A 43 -13.48 3.07 -9.18
C ARG A 43 -13.26 4.55 -9.47
N LEU A 44 -12.07 4.91 -10.00
CA LEU A 44 -11.76 6.32 -10.24
C LEU A 44 -12.48 6.91 -11.46
N PHE A 45 -12.56 6.16 -12.55
CA PHE A 45 -12.94 6.69 -13.85
C PHE A 45 -14.31 6.23 -14.35
N LEU A 46 -14.75 5.04 -13.96
CA LEU A 46 -15.99 4.46 -14.42
C LEU A 46 -17.08 4.44 -13.36
N TYR A 47 -16.72 4.40 -12.08
CA TYR A 47 -17.67 4.34 -10.98
C TYR A 47 -17.22 5.15 -9.76
N PRO A 48 -17.08 6.49 -9.86
CA PRO A 48 -16.64 7.35 -8.77
C PRO A 48 -17.76 7.72 -7.79
N GLU A 49 -18.87 6.99 -7.80
CA GLU A 49 -20.05 7.20 -6.99
C GLU A 49 -20.03 6.33 -5.72
N SER A 50 -21.04 6.49 -4.85
CA SER A 50 -21.22 5.65 -3.67
C SER A 50 -19.97 5.58 -2.79
N ILE A 51 -19.40 6.76 -2.50
CA ILE A 51 -18.12 6.91 -1.79
C ILE A 51 -18.28 6.90 -0.27
N SER A 52 -19.48 7.03 0.26
CA SER A 52 -19.78 7.05 1.69
C SER A 52 -21.23 6.70 1.96
N TYR A 53 -21.53 6.32 3.18
CA TYR A 53 -22.89 6.17 3.70
C TYR A 53 -22.96 6.70 5.14
N THR A 54 -24.17 7.00 5.60
CA THR A 54 -24.41 7.47 6.97
C THR A 54 -25.32 6.50 7.69
N LEU A 55 -24.92 6.07 8.89
CA LEU A 55 -25.69 5.24 9.80
C LEU A 55 -25.89 6.01 11.10
N GLU A 56 -27.12 6.38 11.44
CA GLU A 56 -27.48 7.05 12.70
C GLU A 56 -26.54 8.25 13.04
N GLY A 57 -26.18 9.05 12.02
CA GLY A 57 -25.29 10.21 12.17
C GLY A 57 -23.80 9.92 11.97
N SER A 58 -23.40 8.67 12.09
CA SER A 58 -22.03 8.24 11.78
C SER A 58 -21.82 8.11 10.27
N THR A 59 -20.85 8.81 9.70
CA THR A 59 -20.54 8.74 8.27
C THR A 59 -19.28 7.93 8.04
N VAL A 60 -19.43 6.82 7.31
CA VAL A 60 -18.33 5.94 6.91
C VAL A 60 -17.96 6.21 5.46
N MET A 61 -16.71 6.58 5.22
CA MET A 61 -16.20 6.92 3.89
C MET A 61 -15.26 5.84 3.35
N SER A 62 -15.33 5.62 2.04
CA SER A 62 -14.43 4.69 1.35
C SER A 62 -12.96 5.05 1.55
N PRO A 63 -12.10 4.07 1.85
CA PRO A 63 -10.65 4.26 1.97
C PRO A 63 -9.99 4.85 0.72
N ILE A 64 -10.52 4.57 -0.47
CA ILE A 64 -9.99 5.07 -1.74
C ILE A 64 -10.25 6.58 -1.90
N PHE A 65 -11.39 7.08 -1.40
CA PHE A 65 -11.81 8.48 -1.54
C PHE A 65 -11.51 9.32 -0.30
N SER A 66 -10.99 8.74 0.77
CA SER A 66 -10.59 9.46 1.98
C SER A 66 -9.09 9.81 1.93
N PRO A 67 -8.73 11.07 2.24
CA PRO A 67 -9.62 12.18 2.60
C PRO A 67 -10.34 12.78 1.40
N ASN A 68 -11.61 13.16 1.58
CA ASN A 68 -12.35 13.91 0.57
C ASN A 68 -11.95 15.39 0.58
N VAL A 69 -10.84 15.70 -0.06
CA VAL A 69 -10.25 17.04 -0.08
C VAL A 69 -11.13 18.06 -0.82
N LEU A 70 -12.06 17.61 -1.66
CA LEU A 70 -12.97 18.50 -2.37
C LEU A 70 -14.03 19.14 -1.46
N GLU A 71 -14.29 18.55 -0.29
CA GLU A 71 -15.17 19.14 0.72
C GLU A 71 -14.46 20.11 1.67
N TRP A 72 -13.14 20.24 1.53
CA TRP A 72 -12.37 21.11 2.40
C TRP A 72 -12.50 22.58 1.98
N GLU A 73 -12.79 23.44 2.94
CA GLU A 73 -12.72 24.89 2.76
C GLU A 73 -11.28 25.39 2.63
N LEU A 74 -10.35 24.60 3.17
CA LEU A 74 -8.93 24.86 3.08
C LEU A 74 -8.49 24.90 1.61
N PHE A 75 -7.78 25.96 1.23
CA PHE A 75 -7.32 26.23 -0.15
C PHE A 75 -8.46 26.50 -1.17
N GLY A 76 -9.69 26.73 -0.72
CA GLY A 76 -10.83 27.00 -1.61
C GLY A 76 -11.25 25.83 -2.49
N LEU A 77 -10.93 24.60 -2.09
CA LEU A 77 -11.23 23.40 -2.88
C LEU A 77 -12.73 23.11 -2.94
N LYS A 78 -13.49 23.45 -1.91
CA LYS A 78 -14.93 23.28 -1.85
C LYS A 78 -15.68 24.09 -2.92
N ASP A 79 -15.19 25.31 -3.21
CA ASP A 79 -15.80 26.22 -4.18
C ASP A 79 -15.17 26.08 -5.58
N TRP A 80 -14.23 25.16 -5.73
CA TRP A 80 -13.56 24.96 -7.01
C TRP A 80 -14.48 24.28 -8.02
N ASN A 81 -14.76 24.97 -9.11
CA ASN A 81 -15.51 24.39 -10.24
C ASN A 81 -14.58 23.46 -11.04
N HIS A 82 -14.45 22.23 -10.57
CA HIS A 82 -13.59 21.22 -11.17
C HIS A 82 -14.29 20.46 -12.31
N PRO A 83 -13.55 19.95 -13.29
CA PRO A 83 -14.10 19.07 -14.33
C PRO A 83 -14.77 17.83 -13.73
N SER A 84 -15.80 17.31 -14.38
CA SER A 84 -16.59 16.16 -13.89
C SER A 84 -15.79 14.86 -13.68
N TRP A 85 -14.63 14.71 -14.36
CA TRP A 85 -13.73 13.57 -14.19
C TRP A 85 -12.80 13.69 -12.98
N VAL A 86 -12.72 14.86 -12.33
CA VAL A 86 -11.90 15.08 -11.12
C VAL A 86 -12.73 14.69 -9.90
N ASN A 87 -12.20 13.77 -9.13
CA ASN A 87 -12.74 13.38 -7.82
C ASN A 87 -11.65 13.42 -6.74
N ALA A 88 -12.04 13.33 -5.49
CA ALA A 88 -11.10 13.39 -4.36
C ALA A 88 -9.99 12.34 -4.45
N ALA A 89 -10.32 11.13 -4.91
CA ALA A 89 -9.35 10.05 -5.04
C ALA A 89 -8.24 10.40 -6.05
N ILE A 90 -8.57 11.01 -7.20
CA ILE A 90 -7.55 11.44 -8.19
C ILE A 90 -6.57 12.44 -7.56
N LEU A 91 -7.06 13.33 -6.70
CA LEU A 91 -6.22 14.35 -6.05
C LEU A 91 -5.32 13.79 -4.96
N VAL A 92 -5.68 12.67 -4.34
CA VAL A 92 -4.99 12.15 -3.15
C VAL A 92 -4.24 10.86 -3.40
N LEU A 93 -4.76 9.94 -4.22
CA LEU A 93 -4.21 8.59 -4.37
C LEU A 93 -2.79 8.52 -4.93
N TRP A 94 -2.32 9.57 -5.62
CA TRP A 94 -0.92 9.62 -6.07
C TRP A 94 0.08 9.54 -4.90
N ILE A 95 -0.32 9.95 -3.68
CA ILE A 95 0.51 9.83 -2.47
C ILE A 95 0.67 8.36 -2.05
N PRO A 96 -0.40 7.60 -1.72
CA PRO A 96 -0.26 6.20 -1.35
C PRO A 96 0.24 5.32 -2.50
N PHE A 97 -0.09 5.63 -3.77
CA PHE A 97 0.49 4.95 -4.92
C PHE A 97 1.98 5.23 -5.05
N GLY A 98 2.39 6.49 -4.94
CA GLY A 98 3.80 6.87 -4.96
C GLY A 98 4.58 6.22 -3.82
N PHE A 99 4.02 6.19 -2.60
CA PHE A 99 4.63 5.53 -1.46
C PHE A 99 4.79 4.02 -1.69
N ARG A 100 3.74 3.32 -2.19
CA ARG A 100 3.83 1.89 -2.51
C ARG A 100 4.74 1.62 -3.71
N GLY A 101 4.59 2.37 -4.79
CA GLY A 101 5.33 2.17 -6.04
C GLY A 101 6.83 2.43 -5.92
N THR A 102 7.24 3.38 -5.08
CA THR A 102 8.66 3.70 -4.85
C THR A 102 9.31 2.83 -3.76
N CYS A 103 8.53 1.98 -3.08
CA CYS A 103 9.03 1.09 -2.03
C CYS A 103 10.04 0.09 -2.59
N TYR A 104 11.16 -0.14 -1.87
CA TYR A 104 12.16 -1.15 -2.26
C TYR A 104 11.62 -2.58 -2.26
N TYR A 105 10.65 -2.88 -1.39
CA TYR A 105 9.96 -4.16 -1.44
C TYR A 105 9.17 -4.32 -2.74
N MET A 106 8.41 -3.29 -3.12
CA MET A 106 7.64 -3.28 -4.36
C MET A 106 8.54 -3.39 -5.60
N ARG A 107 9.70 -2.73 -5.58
CA ARG A 107 10.72 -2.87 -6.61
C ARG A 107 11.10 -4.34 -6.82
N ARG A 108 11.35 -5.08 -5.74
CA ARG A 108 11.62 -6.52 -5.82
C ARG A 108 10.46 -7.29 -6.44
N VAL A 109 9.22 -6.90 -6.14
CA VAL A 109 8.02 -7.55 -6.67
C VAL A 109 7.92 -7.34 -8.18
N TYR A 110 7.91 -6.10 -8.68
CA TYR A 110 7.74 -5.85 -10.11
C TYR A 110 8.93 -6.31 -10.95
N TYR A 111 10.16 -6.29 -10.40
CA TYR A 111 11.32 -6.87 -11.07
C TYR A 111 11.14 -8.36 -11.34
N ARG A 112 10.72 -9.12 -10.34
CA ARG A 112 10.53 -10.55 -10.49
C ARG A 112 9.31 -10.93 -11.33
N THR A 113 8.27 -10.11 -11.25
CA THR A 113 6.98 -10.40 -11.89
C THR A 113 6.95 -9.96 -13.35
N PHE A 114 7.36 -8.73 -13.62
CA PHE A 114 7.18 -8.12 -14.95
C PHE A 114 8.48 -8.03 -15.75
N PHE A 115 9.63 -7.98 -15.09
CA PHE A 115 10.92 -7.83 -15.76
C PHE A 115 11.78 -9.10 -15.74
N ALA A 116 11.25 -10.22 -15.24
CA ALA A 116 11.95 -11.50 -15.18
C ALA A 116 13.37 -11.40 -14.59
N SER A 117 13.54 -10.61 -13.53
CA SER A 117 14.82 -10.39 -12.86
C SER A 117 14.78 -10.89 -11.42
N PRO A 118 15.81 -11.59 -10.91
CA PRO A 118 17.03 -11.95 -11.61
C PRO A 118 16.82 -13.07 -12.65
N THR A 119 17.52 -12.95 -13.75
CA THR A 119 17.44 -13.88 -14.88
C THR A 119 17.99 -15.28 -14.60
N ALA A 120 18.82 -15.43 -13.59
CA ALA A 120 19.38 -16.73 -13.15
C ALA A 120 18.33 -17.82 -12.81
N CYS A 121 17.04 -17.44 -12.73
CA CYS A 121 15.94 -18.39 -12.55
C CYS A 121 15.36 -18.91 -13.88
N TRP A 122 15.77 -18.38 -15.02
CA TRP A 122 15.26 -18.70 -16.34
C TRP A 122 16.25 -19.56 -17.11
N VAL A 123 15.74 -20.48 -17.93
CA VAL A 123 16.61 -21.35 -18.75
C VAL A 123 17.24 -20.56 -19.90
N ASP A 124 16.43 -19.79 -20.60
CA ASP A 124 16.87 -18.90 -21.67
C ASP A 124 16.78 -17.45 -21.20
N GLU A 125 17.93 -16.88 -20.82
CA GLU A 125 17.98 -15.48 -20.44
C GLU A 125 17.73 -14.58 -21.66
N PRO A 126 16.72 -13.69 -21.61
CA PRO A 126 16.57 -12.68 -22.65
C PRO A 126 17.86 -11.85 -22.76
N GLU A 127 18.38 -11.66 -23.97
CA GLU A 127 19.65 -10.92 -24.18
C GLU A 127 19.62 -9.51 -23.59
N ILE A 128 18.45 -8.87 -23.59
CA ILE A 128 18.26 -7.55 -22.98
C ILE A 128 18.65 -7.52 -21.50
N ASN A 129 18.48 -8.63 -20.78
CA ASN A 129 18.85 -8.72 -19.37
C ASN A 129 20.35 -9.01 -19.17
N LYS A 130 21.00 -9.67 -20.10
CA LYS A 130 22.46 -9.88 -20.08
C LYS A 130 23.19 -8.54 -20.24
N THR A 131 22.67 -7.65 -21.09
CA THR A 131 23.24 -6.31 -21.31
C THR A 131 22.89 -5.30 -20.25
N LEU A 132 21.75 -5.46 -19.57
CA LEU A 132 21.24 -4.52 -18.56
C LEU A 132 21.83 -4.75 -17.18
N GLY A 133 22.64 -5.74 -16.89
CA GLY A 133 23.18 -6.08 -15.57
C GLY A 133 23.15 -4.91 -14.57
N TYR A 134 23.01 -5.14 -13.32
CA TYR A 134 22.84 -4.08 -12.31
C TYR A 134 23.99 -3.05 -12.37
N LYS A 135 23.68 -1.88 -12.88
CA LYS A 135 24.62 -0.73 -13.03
C LYS A 135 24.30 0.41 -12.05
N GLY A 136 23.65 0.09 -10.94
CA GLY A 136 23.18 1.06 -9.94
C GLY A 136 21.76 1.59 -10.22
N GLU A 137 21.32 2.54 -9.42
CA GLU A 137 20.02 3.19 -9.52
C GLU A 137 20.00 4.18 -10.72
N LYS A 138 19.67 3.68 -11.91
CA LYS A 138 19.61 4.49 -13.13
C LYS A 138 18.20 4.49 -13.72
N ARG A 139 17.87 5.53 -14.49
CA ARG A 139 16.59 5.68 -15.18
C ARG A 139 15.40 5.63 -14.22
N LEU A 140 14.40 4.78 -14.53
CA LEU A 140 13.16 4.65 -13.75
C LEU A 140 13.40 4.33 -12.26
N PHE A 141 14.52 3.70 -11.92
CA PHE A 141 14.85 3.29 -10.56
C PHE A 141 15.30 4.43 -9.64
N ILE A 142 15.66 5.58 -10.20
CA ILE A 142 15.88 6.82 -9.44
C ILE A 142 14.61 7.21 -8.67
N ILE A 143 13.42 6.83 -9.18
CA ILE A 143 12.13 7.07 -8.55
C ILE A 143 12.07 6.46 -7.13
N ASN A 144 12.77 5.35 -6.87
CA ASN A 144 12.84 4.78 -5.53
C ASN A 144 13.46 5.75 -4.50
N ASN A 145 14.27 6.69 -4.92
CA ASN A 145 14.84 7.70 -4.03
C ASN A 145 13.79 8.72 -3.56
N LEU A 146 12.66 8.84 -4.26
CA LEU A 146 11.54 9.68 -3.84
C LEU A 146 10.74 9.05 -2.70
N HIS A 147 10.98 7.79 -2.35
CA HIS A 147 10.23 7.08 -1.33
C HIS A 147 10.19 7.78 0.03
N ARG A 148 11.27 8.46 0.42
CA ARG A 148 11.32 9.26 1.65
C ARG A 148 10.34 10.43 1.64
N TYR A 149 10.18 11.11 0.52
CA TYR A 149 9.23 12.22 0.40
C TYR A 149 7.79 11.72 0.44
N PHE A 150 7.51 10.62 -0.24
CA PHE A 150 6.20 9.95 -0.15
C PHE A 150 5.92 9.43 1.25
N LEU A 151 6.93 9.03 2.03
CA LEU A 151 6.76 8.65 3.42
C LEU A 151 6.20 9.82 4.25
N TYR A 152 6.73 11.03 4.08
CA TYR A 152 6.24 12.20 4.82
C TYR A 152 4.78 12.49 4.48
N ALA A 153 4.43 12.48 3.21
CA ALA A 153 3.06 12.66 2.77
C ALA A 153 2.14 11.52 3.25
N ALA A 154 2.60 10.27 3.21
CA ALA A 154 1.85 9.12 3.71
C ALA A 154 1.60 9.20 5.23
N MET A 155 2.54 9.73 6.02
CA MET A 155 2.32 9.96 7.45
C MET A 155 1.21 10.98 7.71
N ILE A 156 1.12 12.04 6.89
CA ILE A 156 0.03 13.03 6.98
C ILE A 156 -1.30 12.36 6.67
N ILE A 157 -1.38 11.61 5.56
CA ILE A 157 -2.60 10.86 5.19
C ILE A 157 -2.99 9.90 6.32
N LEU A 158 -2.04 9.23 6.96
CA LEU A 158 -2.32 8.30 8.05
C LEU A 158 -2.96 8.99 9.27
N VAL A 159 -2.51 10.20 9.60
CA VAL A 159 -3.14 11.01 10.67
C VAL A 159 -4.59 11.35 10.31
N ILE A 160 -4.84 11.74 9.05
CA ILE A 160 -6.19 12.04 8.57
C ILE A 160 -7.06 10.77 8.61
N LYS A 161 -6.53 9.62 8.21
CA LYS A 161 -7.24 8.34 8.29
C LYS A 161 -7.70 8.00 9.71
N TRP A 162 -6.83 8.18 10.70
CA TRP A 162 -7.22 7.99 12.10
C TRP A 162 -8.24 9.04 12.57
N TRP A 163 -8.13 10.26 12.08
CA TRP A 163 -9.14 11.29 12.31
C TRP A 163 -10.50 10.87 11.74
N ASP A 164 -10.56 10.37 10.51
CA ASP A 164 -11.78 9.84 9.90
C ASP A 164 -12.38 8.70 10.75
N VAL A 165 -11.55 7.74 11.18
CA VAL A 165 -12.00 6.66 12.07
C VAL A 165 -12.60 7.20 13.38
N THR A 166 -12.01 8.22 13.99
CA THR A 166 -12.59 8.82 15.22
C THR A 166 -13.94 9.50 14.97
N HIS A 167 -14.14 10.07 13.78
CA HIS A 167 -15.43 10.66 13.42
C HIS A 167 -16.51 9.61 13.20
N THR A 168 -16.17 8.43 12.69
CA THR A 168 -17.16 7.34 12.54
C THR A 168 -17.63 6.77 13.88
N LEU A 169 -17.01 7.13 15.02
CA LEU A 169 -17.45 6.75 16.36
C LEU A 169 -18.57 7.64 16.92
N HIS A 170 -18.91 8.76 16.23
CA HIS A 170 -19.93 9.68 16.68
C HIS A 170 -21.25 9.30 16.02
N PHE A 171 -22.21 8.94 16.86
CA PHE A 171 -23.62 8.67 16.49
C PHE A 171 -24.52 9.79 17.00
N ASN A 172 -25.75 9.88 16.51
CA ASN A 172 -26.71 10.88 16.97
C ASN A 172 -26.97 10.82 18.47
N ASP A 173 -27.00 9.61 19.03
CA ASP A 173 -27.32 9.34 20.43
C ASP A 173 -26.08 9.23 21.33
N GLY A 174 -24.87 9.39 20.77
CA GLY A 174 -23.65 9.33 21.57
C GLY A 174 -22.45 8.73 20.82
N TYR A 175 -21.65 7.98 21.54
CA TYR A 175 -20.49 7.28 20.96
C TYR A 175 -20.82 5.82 20.70
N GLY A 176 -20.44 5.33 19.53
CA GLY A 176 -20.72 3.95 19.17
C GLY A 176 -19.72 3.41 18.14
N MET A 177 -19.95 2.19 17.77
CA MET A 177 -19.17 1.53 16.72
C MET A 177 -20.10 0.72 15.83
N SER A 178 -20.03 0.96 14.53
CA SER A 178 -20.64 0.08 13.52
C SER A 178 -19.65 -0.95 13.01
N PHE A 179 -20.12 -1.93 12.26
CA PHE A 179 -19.23 -2.86 11.58
C PHE A 179 -18.34 -2.14 10.54
N GLY A 180 -18.88 -1.13 9.84
CA GLY A 180 -18.11 -0.29 8.94
C GLY A 180 -17.00 0.49 9.67
N THR A 181 -17.30 1.08 10.83
CA THR A 181 -16.30 1.72 11.70
C THR A 181 -15.18 0.74 12.09
N PHE A 182 -15.55 -0.50 12.45
CA PHE A 182 -14.57 -1.54 12.78
C PHE A 182 -13.67 -1.90 11.60
N VAL A 183 -14.23 -2.03 10.39
CA VAL A 183 -13.48 -2.29 9.15
C VAL A 183 -12.51 -1.14 8.86
N MET A 184 -12.94 0.13 8.98
CA MET A 184 -12.06 1.30 8.80
C MET A 184 -10.97 1.36 9.86
N GLY A 185 -11.26 0.99 11.10
CA GLY A 185 -10.27 0.91 12.18
C GLY A 185 -9.17 -0.11 11.89
N ILE A 186 -9.52 -1.31 11.41
CA ILE A 186 -8.56 -2.33 10.98
C ILE A 186 -7.73 -1.82 9.79
N GLU A 187 -8.36 -1.19 8.80
CA GLU A 187 -7.67 -0.63 7.65
C GLU A 187 -6.61 0.41 8.09
N ALA A 188 -6.99 1.38 8.93
CA ALA A 188 -6.09 2.39 9.46
C ALA A 188 -4.95 1.77 10.28
N PHE A 189 -5.24 0.74 11.09
CA PHE A 189 -4.22 -0.01 11.82
C PHE A 189 -3.23 -0.70 10.89
N LEU A 190 -3.70 -1.42 9.87
CA LEU A 190 -2.84 -2.11 8.92
C LEU A 190 -1.99 -1.14 8.08
N LEU A 191 -2.54 0.03 7.72
CA LEU A 191 -1.78 1.11 7.08
C LEU A 191 -0.71 1.66 8.02
N THR A 192 -1.03 1.82 9.32
CA THR A 192 -0.05 2.22 10.34
C THR A 192 1.10 1.22 10.41
N MET A 193 0.79 -0.08 10.46
CA MET A 193 1.81 -1.13 10.49
C MET A 193 2.67 -1.12 9.21
N TYR A 194 2.06 -0.89 8.05
CA TYR A 194 2.77 -0.79 6.79
C TYR A 194 3.72 0.42 6.75
N VAL A 195 3.23 1.62 7.09
CA VAL A 195 4.04 2.85 7.10
C VAL A 195 5.16 2.77 8.15
N THR A 196 4.86 2.30 9.36
CA THR A 196 5.84 2.21 10.44
C THR A 196 6.86 1.10 10.24
N SER A 197 6.57 0.07 9.47
CA SER A 197 7.54 -0.97 9.09
C SER A 197 8.49 -0.56 7.96
N CYS A 198 8.35 0.66 7.41
CA CYS A 198 9.08 1.13 6.25
C CYS A 198 10.58 1.28 6.52
N HIS A 199 11.41 0.84 5.57
CA HIS A 199 12.87 0.98 5.63
C HIS A 199 13.31 2.46 5.65
N ALA A 200 12.61 3.35 4.95
CA ALA A 200 12.91 4.78 4.98
C ALA A 200 12.68 5.39 6.37
N LEU A 201 11.60 5.00 7.07
CA LEU A 201 11.35 5.43 8.45
C LEU A 201 12.42 4.89 9.40
N ARG A 202 12.85 3.65 9.22
CA ARG A 202 13.96 3.05 9.96
C ARG A 202 15.24 3.89 9.82
N HIS A 203 15.57 4.34 8.59
CA HIS A 203 16.70 5.23 8.35
C HIS A 203 16.54 6.61 9.01
N LEU A 204 15.35 7.18 9.00
CA LEU A 204 15.08 8.44 9.70
C LEU A 204 15.28 8.32 11.20
N ALA A 205 14.84 7.20 11.78
CA ALA A 205 14.99 6.97 13.22
C ALA A 205 16.45 6.80 13.66
N GLY A 206 17.23 6.02 12.91
CA GLY A 206 18.54 5.58 13.36
C GLY A 206 19.70 5.68 12.37
N GLY A 207 19.45 6.02 11.10
CA GLY A 207 20.46 5.91 10.04
C GLY A 207 21.65 6.88 10.13
N ALA A 208 21.57 7.93 10.96
CA ALA A 208 22.66 8.91 11.16
C ALA A 208 23.09 8.98 12.64
N LEU A 209 22.99 7.88 13.36
CA LEU A 209 23.35 7.81 14.77
C LEU A 209 24.76 7.26 14.95
N ASP A 210 25.66 8.07 15.50
CA ASP A 210 27.00 7.63 15.91
C ASP A 210 27.03 7.16 17.38
N ARG A 211 26.07 7.62 18.19
CA ARG A 211 25.97 7.28 19.62
C ARG A 211 24.56 6.82 19.97
N TRP A 212 24.47 5.58 20.46
CA TRP A 212 23.19 4.93 20.79
C TRP A 212 22.88 4.85 22.29
N THR A 213 23.87 5.18 23.14
CA THR A 213 23.81 4.91 24.58
C THR A 213 23.38 6.11 25.41
N THR A 214 23.44 7.31 24.87
CA THR A 214 23.20 8.54 25.64
C THR A 214 22.10 9.43 25.09
N GLY A 215 21.33 10.10 25.95
CA GLY A 215 20.35 11.14 25.62
C GLY A 215 19.34 10.69 24.55
N ILE A 216 19.10 11.56 23.57
CA ILE A 216 18.18 11.34 22.44
C ILE A 216 18.61 10.11 21.61
N GLY A 217 19.91 9.80 21.53
CA GLY A 217 20.42 8.63 20.83
C GLY A 217 19.84 7.32 21.37
N ARG A 218 19.66 7.20 22.69
CA ARG A 218 19.05 6.03 23.32
C ARG A 218 17.57 5.86 22.90
N ILE A 219 16.81 6.96 22.87
CA ILE A 219 15.39 6.94 22.46
C ILE A 219 15.30 6.55 20.99
N ARG A 220 16.06 7.21 20.12
CA ARG A 220 16.11 6.91 18.69
C ARG A 220 16.55 5.46 18.43
N GLY A 221 17.49 4.94 19.22
CA GLY A 221 17.92 3.54 19.16
C GLY A 221 16.79 2.54 19.49
N LYS A 222 15.99 2.83 20.52
CA LYS A 222 14.81 2.01 20.84
C LYS A 222 13.78 2.05 19.71
N VAL A 223 13.46 3.24 19.19
CA VAL A 223 12.54 3.41 18.06
C VAL A 223 13.05 2.66 16.82
N PHE A 224 14.34 2.78 16.50
CA PHE A 224 14.98 2.03 15.42
C PHE A 224 14.85 0.51 15.62
N GLY A 225 15.04 0.03 16.85
CA GLY A 225 14.87 -1.39 17.20
C GLY A 225 13.45 -1.88 16.95
N SER A 226 12.44 -1.14 17.41
CA SER A 226 11.02 -1.45 17.20
C SER A 226 10.66 -1.47 15.72
N ILE A 227 11.05 -0.43 14.96
CA ILE A 227 10.85 -0.39 13.51
C ILE A 227 11.55 -1.56 12.82
N SER A 228 12.75 -1.96 13.30
CA SER A 228 13.50 -3.08 12.72
C SER A 228 12.78 -4.42 12.90
N ILE A 229 12.05 -4.61 13.99
CA ILE A 229 11.21 -5.79 14.21
C ILE A 229 10.06 -5.81 13.21
N LEU A 230 9.33 -4.70 13.07
CA LEU A 230 8.23 -4.57 12.11
C LEU A 230 8.68 -4.72 10.67
N ASN A 231 9.86 -4.20 10.33
CA ASN A 231 10.42 -4.24 8.99
C ASN A 231 10.69 -5.66 8.47
N ARG A 232 10.91 -6.64 9.35
CA ARG A 232 11.05 -8.05 8.96
C ARG A 232 9.83 -8.58 8.21
N SER A 233 8.64 -8.10 8.58
CA SER A 233 7.35 -8.49 7.99
C SER A 233 6.77 -7.41 7.07
N HIS A 234 7.60 -6.49 6.54
CA HIS A 234 7.13 -5.36 5.73
C HIS A 234 6.29 -5.79 4.51
N GLY A 235 6.67 -6.90 3.86
CA GLY A 235 5.89 -7.45 2.76
C GLY A 235 4.51 -7.98 3.16
N PHE A 236 4.38 -8.55 4.36
CA PHE A 236 3.09 -8.95 4.91
C PHE A 236 2.20 -7.71 5.15
N TRP A 237 2.71 -6.67 5.80
CA TRP A 237 1.97 -5.43 6.02
C TRP A 237 1.59 -4.72 4.72
N PHE A 238 2.46 -4.79 3.71
CA PHE A 238 2.16 -4.26 2.37
C PHE A 238 0.91 -4.91 1.78
N TRP A 239 0.84 -6.24 1.75
CA TRP A 239 -0.27 -6.96 1.11
C TRP A 239 -1.54 -6.93 1.93
N THR A 240 -1.47 -7.11 3.24
CA THR A 240 -2.65 -7.07 4.10
C THR A 240 -3.30 -5.70 4.11
N SER A 241 -2.52 -4.61 4.23
CA SER A 241 -3.07 -3.26 4.15
C SER A 241 -3.67 -2.94 2.77
N LEU A 242 -3.10 -3.46 1.68
CA LEU A 242 -3.64 -3.28 0.34
C LEU A 242 -5.00 -3.99 0.18
N ILE A 243 -5.09 -5.24 0.63
CA ILE A 243 -6.33 -6.02 0.58
C ILE A 243 -7.42 -5.34 1.40
N PHE A 244 -7.08 -4.83 2.60
CA PHE A 244 -8.07 -4.19 3.46
C PHE A 244 -8.55 -2.82 2.94
N VAL A 245 -7.72 -2.06 2.21
CA VAL A 245 -8.18 -0.85 1.49
C VAL A 245 -9.26 -1.21 0.49
N PHE A 246 -9.07 -2.27 -0.31
CA PHE A 246 -10.09 -2.70 -1.27
C PHE A 246 -11.31 -3.32 -0.60
N PHE A 247 -11.12 -4.09 0.46
CA PHE A 247 -12.22 -4.64 1.23
C PHE A 247 -13.09 -3.52 1.84
N GLY A 248 -12.46 -2.50 2.42
CA GLY A 248 -13.16 -1.35 2.98
C GLY A 248 -13.93 -0.54 1.91
N ASP A 249 -13.35 -0.33 0.73
CA ASP A 249 -14.06 0.32 -0.37
C ASP A 249 -15.24 -0.51 -0.87
N LEU A 250 -15.06 -1.82 -1.05
CA LEU A 250 -16.15 -2.74 -1.43
C LEU A 250 -17.27 -2.78 -0.38
N TRP A 251 -16.91 -2.72 0.89
CA TRP A 251 -17.88 -2.65 1.98
C TRP A 251 -18.73 -1.37 1.87
N VAL A 252 -18.07 -0.21 1.77
CA VAL A 252 -18.76 1.08 1.64
C VAL A 252 -19.63 1.09 0.40
N LEU A 253 -19.11 0.63 -0.74
CA LEU A 253 -19.86 0.52 -1.98
C LEU A 253 -21.12 -0.33 -1.81
N ALA A 254 -21.00 -1.54 -1.26
CA ALA A 254 -22.11 -2.47 -1.09
C ALA A 254 -23.19 -1.94 -0.15
N VAL A 255 -22.79 -1.21 0.90
CA VAL A 255 -23.75 -0.58 1.82
C VAL A 255 -24.40 0.64 1.16
N SER A 256 -23.65 1.50 0.47
CA SER A 256 -24.18 2.68 -0.22
C SER A 256 -25.17 2.33 -1.32
N GLU A 257 -24.96 1.21 -2.02
CA GLU A 257 -25.88 0.71 -3.06
C GLU A 257 -27.07 -0.09 -2.50
N GLY A 258 -27.13 -0.27 -1.17
CA GLY A 258 -28.20 -1.04 -0.53
C GLY A 258 -28.11 -2.56 -0.70
N HIS A 259 -26.99 -3.09 -1.17
CA HIS A 259 -26.76 -4.53 -1.26
C HIS A 259 -26.50 -5.15 0.12
N LEU A 260 -25.93 -4.40 1.03
CA LEU A 260 -25.71 -4.76 2.42
C LEU A 260 -26.24 -3.67 3.35
N SER A 261 -26.56 -4.04 4.57
CA SER A 261 -26.86 -3.09 5.65
C SER A 261 -25.71 -3.12 6.66
N ASP A 262 -25.22 -1.94 7.02
CA ASP A 262 -24.33 -1.83 8.17
C ASP A 262 -25.15 -1.90 9.46
N MET A 263 -24.55 -2.38 10.53
CA MET A 263 -25.19 -2.48 11.84
C MET A 263 -24.36 -1.79 12.91
N ALA A 264 -25.00 -1.08 13.81
CA ALA A 264 -24.37 -0.62 15.02
C ALA A 264 -24.08 -1.83 15.93
N LEU A 265 -22.82 -2.00 16.32
CA LEU A 265 -22.39 -3.05 17.25
C LEU A 265 -22.73 -2.67 18.67
N PHE A 266 -22.57 -1.41 19.01
CA PHE A 266 -23.00 -0.78 20.26
C PHE A 266 -23.06 0.74 20.09
N VAL A 267 -23.93 1.40 20.85
CA VAL A 267 -24.01 2.86 21.03
C VAL A 267 -24.16 3.11 22.53
N ILE A 268 -23.39 4.08 23.09
CA ILE A 268 -23.34 4.42 24.52
C ILE A 268 -23.60 5.91 24.66
#